data_05f9e49403f1040c9cf0deed9ae5045b
#
_entry.id   05f9e49403f1040c9cf0deed9ae5045b
#
_cell.length_a   1.000
_cell.length_b   1.000
_cell.length_c   1.000
_cell.angle_alpha   90.00
_cell.angle_beta   90.00
_cell.angle_gamma   90.00
#
_symmetry.space_group_name_H-M   'P 1'
#
loop_
_entity.id
_entity.type
_entity.pdbx_description
1 polymer ?
#
loop_
_entity_poly.entity_id
_entity_poly.type
_entity_poly.pdbx_seq_one_letter_code
_entity_poly.pdbx_strand_id
1 'polypeptide(L)'
;MNFLLKTLIAGAAFAGLYACEGNPLAYTEDAHGRGKQTFYIEDSYKPLFETSIYTFEGQFPKADIVPVYCTQQDAIEAFFKKKTNTICIARDLTKEEIANLKKASVEVKSTRIAFDAVALIVHPDNMDTTLTIEELKRMINGTDSLWKTSRTGINVVFDNINSANFQYLRDLAGKKAIPKNVFAVKSNEEVINYVKAHPSAIGIIGVNWISDEDDVAVLQFRAGLKIVAVAQRAGGEYYQPYQAYIYDKSYPLTREVWMINKGSRSGLNTGFVNWMGGEHGQLIVQKSALVPAVAPVRMIQMNEE
;
A
#
# COMPACT_ATOMS: atom_id res chain seq x y z
N MET A 1 69.45 37.32 -14.70
CA MET A 1 68.08 37.71 -14.25
C MET A 1 66.90 37.03 -15.02
N ASN A 2 67.21 36.10 -15.94
CA ASN A 2 66.18 35.49 -16.81
C ASN A 2 65.90 33.97 -16.56
N PHE A 3 66.69 33.35 -15.66
CA PHE A 3 66.51 31.90 -15.42
C PHE A 3 65.52 31.60 -14.23
N LEU A 4 65.56 32.45 -13.22
CA LEU A 4 64.66 32.32 -12.05
C LEU A 4 63.22 32.69 -12.35
N LEU A 5 62.97 33.56 -13.35
CA LEU A 5 61.58 33.97 -13.70
C LEU A 5 60.82 32.90 -14.53
N LYS A 6 61.58 32.09 -15.31
CA LYS A 6 60.98 31.00 -16.12
C LYS A 6 60.61 29.78 -15.28
N THR A 7 61.32 29.52 -14.19
CA THR A 7 60.97 28.43 -13.25
C THR A 7 59.75 28.73 -12.38
N LEU A 8 59.47 30.00 -12.06
CA LEU A 8 58.28 30.41 -11.29
C LEU A 8 56.99 30.34 -12.13
N ILE A 9 57.06 30.59 -13.44
CA ILE A 9 55.90 30.48 -14.34
C ILE A 9 55.55 29.03 -14.65
N ALA A 10 56.52 28.11 -14.71
CA ALA A 10 56.26 26.68 -14.91
C ALA A 10 55.67 26.01 -13.65
N GLY A 11 56.00 26.47 -12.44
CA GLY A 11 55.44 25.98 -11.19
C GLY A 11 53.98 26.43 -10.97
N ALA A 12 53.61 27.64 -11.42
CA ALA A 12 52.24 28.15 -11.30
C ALA A 12 51.27 27.49 -12.28
N ALA A 13 51.73 27.02 -13.44
CA ALA A 13 50.89 26.32 -14.42
C ALA A 13 50.59 24.87 -14.02
N PHE A 14 51.42 24.24 -13.17
CA PHE A 14 51.17 22.87 -12.69
C PHE A 14 50.25 22.80 -11.44
N ALA A 15 50.20 23.88 -10.67
CA ALA A 15 49.30 23.97 -9.52
C ALA A 15 47.82 24.20 -9.90
N GLY A 16 47.54 24.67 -11.12
CA GLY A 16 46.18 24.93 -11.63
C GLY A 16 45.43 23.69 -12.14
N LEU A 17 46.09 22.55 -12.33
CA LEU A 17 45.47 21.33 -12.86
C LEU A 17 44.95 20.37 -11.76
N TYR A 18 45.29 20.64 -10.50
CA TYR A 18 44.79 19.83 -9.36
C TYR A 18 43.51 20.39 -8.69
N ALA A 19 42.96 21.48 -9.19
CA ALA A 19 41.79 22.14 -8.58
C ALA A 19 40.44 21.67 -9.15
N CYS A 20 40.40 20.61 -9.96
CA CYS A 20 39.16 20.03 -10.50
C CYS A 20 38.96 18.55 -10.20
N GLU A 21 39.64 18.00 -9.19
CA GLU A 21 39.16 16.78 -8.58
C GLU A 21 38.03 17.20 -7.61
N GLY A 22 36.81 17.27 -8.13
CA GLY A 22 35.64 17.31 -7.29
C GLY A 22 35.72 16.18 -6.27
N ASN A 23 35.63 16.53 -4.99
CA ASN A 23 35.77 15.63 -3.87
C ASN A 23 34.94 14.35 -4.15
N PRO A 24 35.54 13.16 -4.38
CA PRO A 24 34.79 11.95 -4.68
C PRO A 24 33.88 11.48 -3.54
N LEU A 25 33.98 12.14 -2.37
CA LEU A 25 33.12 11.93 -1.20
C LEU A 25 31.84 12.79 -1.18
N ALA A 26 31.62 13.67 -2.17
CA ALA A 26 30.39 14.48 -2.28
C ALA A 26 29.29 13.81 -3.12
N TYR A 27 29.42 12.57 -3.52
CA TYR A 27 28.27 11.80 -3.97
C TYR A 27 27.42 11.51 -2.74
N THR A 28 26.28 12.21 -2.62
CA THR A 28 25.28 11.92 -1.60
C THR A 28 25.01 10.41 -1.63
N GLU A 29 25.22 9.74 -0.50
CA GLU A 29 24.97 8.29 -0.34
C GLU A 29 23.52 7.94 -0.69
N ASP A 30 22.62 8.94 -0.68
CA ASP A 30 21.21 8.83 -0.95
C ASP A 30 20.83 9.52 -2.28
N ALA A 31 20.34 8.74 -3.25
CA ALA A 31 19.85 9.19 -4.55
C ALA A 31 18.67 8.30 -5.00
N HIS A 32 18.03 8.63 -6.14
CA HIS A 32 16.82 7.96 -6.63
C HIS A 32 16.91 6.43 -6.71
N GLY A 33 18.04 5.86 -7.02
CA GLY A 33 18.26 4.41 -7.16
C GLY A 33 19.34 3.86 -6.24
N ARG A 34 19.69 4.54 -5.16
CA ARG A 34 20.69 4.08 -4.18
C ARG A 34 20.49 4.71 -2.82
N GLY A 35 21.00 4.05 -1.79
CA GLY A 35 20.89 4.46 -0.40
C GLY A 35 20.11 3.45 0.42
N LYS A 36 19.90 3.75 1.70
CA LYS A 36 19.12 2.91 2.61
C LYS A 36 17.98 3.71 3.19
N GLN A 37 16.75 3.20 3.08
CA GLN A 37 15.55 3.85 3.61
C GLN A 37 14.62 2.83 4.27
N THR A 38 13.98 3.23 5.36
CA THR A 38 12.94 2.43 6.02
C THR A 38 11.57 2.98 5.65
N PHE A 39 10.71 2.13 5.10
CA PHE A 39 9.33 2.48 4.74
C PHE A 39 8.35 1.82 5.70
N TYR A 40 7.42 2.57 6.23
CA TYR A 40 6.31 2.03 7.02
C TYR A 40 5.10 1.86 6.10
N ILE A 41 4.65 0.62 5.99
CA ILE A 41 3.65 0.20 5.00
C ILE A 41 2.51 -0.49 5.73
N GLU A 42 1.29 -0.04 5.46
CA GLU A 42 0.10 -0.68 6.00
C GLU A 42 -0.01 -2.13 5.52
N ASP A 43 -0.32 -3.05 6.44
CA ASP A 43 -0.23 -4.51 6.26
C ASP A 43 -1.08 -5.03 5.08
N SER A 44 -2.17 -4.37 4.72
CA SER A 44 -2.97 -4.73 3.55
C SER A 44 -2.19 -4.73 2.24
N TYR A 45 -1.08 -3.97 2.16
CA TYR A 45 -0.28 -3.80 0.95
C TYR A 45 1.01 -4.61 0.94
N LYS A 46 1.21 -5.48 1.95
CA LYS A 46 2.41 -6.31 2.05
C LYS A 46 2.71 -7.08 0.76
N PRO A 47 1.78 -7.84 0.14
CA PRO A 47 2.07 -8.58 -1.08
C PRO A 47 2.54 -7.69 -2.24
N LEU A 48 1.87 -6.55 -2.47
CA LEU A 48 2.25 -5.59 -3.49
C LEU A 48 3.68 -5.05 -3.28
N PHE A 49 4.01 -4.69 -2.03
CA PHE A 49 5.30 -4.06 -1.74
C PHE A 49 6.45 -5.05 -1.69
N GLU A 50 6.24 -6.30 -1.32
CA GLU A 50 7.27 -7.34 -1.42
C GLU A 50 7.72 -7.51 -2.89
N THR A 51 6.77 -7.63 -3.81
CA THR A 51 7.06 -7.71 -5.25
C THR A 51 7.69 -6.42 -5.79
N SER A 52 7.16 -5.26 -5.38
CA SER A 52 7.63 -3.96 -5.88
C SER A 52 9.05 -3.65 -5.41
N ILE A 53 9.37 -3.88 -4.14
CA ILE A 53 10.70 -3.65 -3.57
C ILE A 53 11.70 -4.61 -4.21
N TYR A 54 11.38 -5.89 -4.30
CA TYR A 54 12.24 -6.88 -4.97
C TYR A 54 12.56 -6.47 -6.40
N THR A 55 11.55 -6.04 -7.17
CA THR A 55 11.74 -5.62 -8.57
C THR A 55 12.56 -4.35 -8.67
N PHE A 56 12.31 -3.37 -7.79
CA PHE A 56 13.04 -2.11 -7.77
C PHE A 56 14.52 -2.32 -7.42
N GLU A 57 14.82 -3.10 -6.39
CA GLU A 57 16.19 -3.41 -5.97
C GLU A 57 16.94 -4.24 -7.01
N GLY A 58 16.24 -5.14 -7.72
CA GLY A 58 16.77 -5.84 -8.89
C GLY A 58 17.21 -4.87 -10.01
N GLN A 59 16.44 -3.82 -10.24
CA GLN A 59 16.75 -2.76 -11.21
C GLN A 59 17.80 -1.77 -10.69
N PHE A 60 17.83 -1.52 -9.38
CA PHE A 60 18.74 -0.61 -8.70
C PHE A 60 19.52 -1.30 -7.57
N PRO A 61 20.60 -2.06 -7.90
CA PRO A 61 21.29 -2.91 -6.92
C PRO A 61 21.99 -2.17 -5.75
N LYS A 62 22.00 -0.84 -5.77
CA LYS A 62 22.52 0.02 -4.67
C LYS A 62 21.43 0.60 -3.80
N ALA A 63 20.17 0.24 -4.06
CA ALA A 63 19.03 0.58 -3.21
C ALA A 63 18.86 -0.50 -2.14
N ASP A 64 18.57 -0.08 -0.90
CA ASP A 64 18.25 -0.94 0.25
C ASP A 64 17.00 -0.36 0.93
N ILE A 65 15.83 -0.93 0.60
CA ILE A 65 14.54 -0.53 1.15
C ILE A 65 14.14 -1.54 2.22
N VAL A 66 14.06 -1.09 3.47
CA VAL A 66 13.65 -1.91 4.59
C VAL A 66 12.15 -1.67 4.86
N PRO A 67 11.24 -2.57 4.46
CA PRO A 67 9.82 -2.44 4.77
C PRO A 67 9.55 -2.78 6.24
N VAL A 68 8.69 -1.98 6.87
CA VAL A 68 8.09 -2.25 8.18
C VAL A 68 6.59 -2.33 7.96
N TYR A 69 6.07 -3.55 7.89
CA TYR A 69 4.62 -3.77 7.78
C TYR A 69 3.97 -3.56 9.13
N CYS A 70 2.95 -2.71 9.17
CA CYS A 70 2.33 -2.26 10.41
C CYS A 70 0.89 -1.79 10.20
N THR A 71 0.22 -1.36 11.25
CA THR A 71 -1.11 -0.75 11.12
C THR A 71 -1.01 0.65 10.49
N GLN A 72 -2.11 1.11 9.86
CA GLN A 72 -2.18 2.47 9.32
C GLN A 72 -1.86 3.53 10.38
N GLN A 73 -2.33 3.32 11.61
CA GLN A 73 -2.08 4.25 12.72
C GLN A 73 -0.60 4.29 13.09
N ASP A 74 0.06 3.13 13.14
CA ASP A 74 1.50 3.06 13.46
C ASP A 74 2.36 3.71 12.36
N ALA A 75 1.98 3.53 11.08
CA ALA A 75 2.66 4.17 9.97
C ALA A 75 2.57 5.70 10.06
N ILE A 76 1.38 6.24 10.31
CA ILE A 76 1.16 7.68 10.51
C ILE A 76 1.95 8.18 11.72
N GLU A 77 1.91 7.48 12.85
CA GLU A 77 2.63 7.86 14.04
C GLU A 77 4.16 7.87 13.81
N ALA A 78 4.70 6.83 13.15
CA ALA A 78 6.11 6.76 12.79
C ALA A 78 6.55 7.93 11.89
N PHE A 79 5.69 8.31 10.94
CA PHE A 79 5.92 9.44 10.05
C PHE A 79 5.97 10.77 10.84
N PHE A 80 5.02 11.02 11.72
CA PHE A 80 5.02 12.23 12.56
C PHE A 80 6.20 12.27 13.54
N LYS A 81 6.57 11.12 14.12
CA LYS A 81 7.74 10.98 15.03
C LYS A 81 9.09 10.97 14.30
N LYS A 82 9.10 11.21 12.98
CA LYS A 82 10.32 11.24 12.14
C LYS A 82 11.13 9.93 12.15
N LYS A 83 10.50 8.79 12.44
CA LYS A 83 11.13 7.46 12.36
C LYS A 83 11.29 7.01 10.90
N THR A 84 10.47 7.55 9.99
CA THR A 84 10.54 7.31 8.56
C THR A 84 10.28 8.59 7.78
N ASN A 85 10.74 8.62 6.55
CA ASN A 85 10.42 9.66 5.58
C ASN A 85 9.37 9.24 4.56
N THR A 86 8.95 7.96 4.57
CA THR A 86 7.99 7.43 3.59
C THR A 86 7.05 6.45 4.27
N ILE A 87 5.74 6.64 4.03
CA ILE A 87 4.69 5.72 4.43
C ILE A 87 3.80 5.35 3.26
N CYS A 88 3.17 4.16 3.34
CA CYS A 88 2.09 3.76 2.45
C CYS A 88 0.85 3.44 3.28
N ILE A 89 -0.26 4.10 2.99
CA ILE A 89 -1.53 3.99 3.73
C ILE A 89 -2.74 4.04 2.79
N ALA A 90 -3.91 3.65 3.33
CA ALA A 90 -5.16 3.51 2.56
C ALA A 90 -5.95 4.83 2.38
N ARG A 91 -5.35 5.96 2.62
CA ARG A 91 -5.93 7.30 2.44
C ARG A 91 -4.85 8.35 2.31
N ASP A 92 -5.18 9.51 1.81
CA ASP A 92 -4.30 10.66 1.94
C ASP A 92 -4.31 11.21 3.38
N LEU A 93 -3.34 12.06 3.70
CA LEU A 93 -3.33 12.80 4.97
C LEU A 93 -4.53 13.75 5.04
N THR A 94 -5.09 13.86 6.23
CA THR A 94 -6.15 14.83 6.49
C THR A 94 -5.62 16.26 6.43
N LYS A 95 -6.51 17.22 6.24
CA LYS A 95 -6.14 18.63 6.24
C LYS A 95 -5.46 19.05 7.55
N GLU A 96 -5.87 18.48 8.67
CA GLU A 96 -5.27 18.73 9.99
C GLU A 96 -3.86 18.13 10.09
N GLU A 97 -3.66 16.91 9.62
CA GLU A 97 -2.35 16.24 9.57
C GLU A 97 -1.37 17.05 8.72
N ILE A 98 -1.79 17.51 7.54
CA ILE A 98 -0.98 18.37 6.65
C ILE A 98 -0.65 19.71 7.34
N ALA A 99 -1.64 20.33 7.99
CA ALA A 99 -1.42 21.59 8.69
C ALA A 99 -0.42 21.45 9.85
N ASN A 100 -0.45 20.34 10.58
CA ASN A 100 0.49 20.06 11.66
C ASN A 100 1.92 19.84 11.13
N LEU A 101 2.08 19.12 10.02
CA LEU A 101 3.37 18.95 9.37
C LEU A 101 3.93 20.28 8.85
N LYS A 102 3.09 21.11 8.26
CA LYS A 102 3.49 22.44 7.78
C LYS A 102 3.93 23.36 8.93
N LYS A 103 3.23 23.35 10.09
CA LYS A 103 3.66 24.07 11.30
C LYS A 103 5.04 23.62 11.79
N ALA A 104 5.37 22.32 11.60
CA ALA A 104 6.68 21.76 11.92
C ALA A 104 7.73 21.97 10.80
N SER A 105 7.43 22.81 9.78
CA SER A 105 8.27 23.06 8.61
C SER A 105 8.62 21.78 7.83
N VAL A 106 7.71 20.82 7.80
CA VAL A 106 7.84 19.59 7.03
C VAL A 106 6.94 19.66 5.81
N GLU A 107 7.54 19.69 4.63
CA GLU A 107 6.82 19.55 3.37
C GLU A 107 6.64 18.07 3.04
N VAL A 108 5.47 17.71 2.59
CA VAL A 108 5.11 16.35 2.20
C VAL A 108 4.56 16.32 0.79
N LYS A 109 4.84 15.22 0.09
CA LYS A 109 4.25 14.90 -1.20
C LYS A 109 3.44 13.63 -1.04
N SER A 110 2.15 13.69 -1.36
CA SER A 110 1.27 12.53 -1.46
C SER A 110 1.16 12.10 -2.92
N THR A 111 1.35 10.82 -3.19
CA THR A 111 1.22 10.21 -4.51
C THR A 111 0.28 9.03 -4.42
N ARG A 112 -0.87 9.10 -5.08
CA ARG A 112 -1.76 7.95 -5.21
C ARG A 112 -1.13 6.96 -6.19
N ILE A 113 -0.97 5.71 -5.76
CA ILE A 113 -0.34 4.66 -6.56
C ILE A 113 -1.32 3.60 -7.08
N ALA A 114 -2.45 3.42 -6.39
CA ALA A 114 -3.45 2.43 -6.78
C ALA A 114 -4.84 2.79 -6.24
N PHE A 115 -5.85 2.10 -6.78
CA PHE A 115 -7.13 1.86 -6.10
C PHE A 115 -7.18 0.41 -5.64
N ASP A 116 -7.65 0.21 -4.43
CA ASP A 116 -7.73 -1.03 -3.68
C ASP A 116 -9.18 -1.26 -3.22
N ALA A 117 -9.42 -2.38 -2.56
CA ALA A 117 -10.70 -2.69 -1.95
C ALA A 117 -10.53 -3.47 -0.64
N VAL A 118 -11.54 -3.37 0.20
CA VAL A 118 -11.71 -4.29 1.34
C VAL A 118 -12.45 -5.53 0.85
N ALA A 119 -11.86 -6.70 1.04
CA ALA A 119 -12.48 -7.98 0.72
C ALA A 119 -13.11 -8.62 1.97
N LEU A 120 -14.27 -9.24 1.78
CA LEU A 120 -14.97 -10.03 2.77
C LEU A 120 -14.78 -11.51 2.43
N ILE A 121 -14.27 -12.29 3.37
CA ILE A 121 -13.97 -13.71 3.17
C ILE A 121 -14.72 -14.56 4.19
N VAL A 122 -15.15 -15.75 3.76
CA VAL A 122 -15.84 -16.73 4.61
C VAL A 122 -15.31 -18.13 4.35
N HIS A 123 -15.55 -19.03 5.29
CA HIS A 123 -15.23 -20.45 5.16
C HIS A 123 -15.96 -21.09 3.95
N PRO A 124 -15.41 -22.10 3.28
CA PRO A 124 -16.06 -22.78 2.16
C PRO A 124 -17.45 -23.35 2.47
N ASP A 125 -17.67 -23.79 3.70
CA ASP A 125 -18.97 -24.33 4.15
C ASP A 125 -20.02 -23.26 4.42
N ASN A 126 -19.63 -21.99 4.46
CA ASN A 126 -20.61 -20.90 4.62
C ASN A 126 -21.40 -20.71 3.31
N MET A 127 -22.72 -20.75 3.41
CA MET A 127 -23.62 -20.60 2.27
C MET A 127 -24.03 -19.15 2.02
N ASP A 128 -23.80 -18.26 2.98
CA ASP A 128 -24.14 -16.83 2.89
C ASP A 128 -22.95 -16.08 2.26
N THR A 129 -22.89 -16.06 0.93
CA THR A 129 -21.80 -15.49 0.13
C THR A 129 -22.16 -14.15 -0.53
N THR A 130 -23.29 -13.56 -0.16
CA THR A 130 -23.73 -12.26 -0.66
C THR A 130 -24.22 -11.38 0.48
N LEU A 131 -23.78 -10.11 0.48
CA LEU A 131 -24.20 -9.11 1.48
C LEU A 131 -24.47 -7.77 0.80
N THR A 132 -25.43 -7.03 1.34
CA THR A 132 -25.55 -5.60 1.05
C THR A 132 -24.71 -4.78 2.02
N ILE A 133 -24.41 -3.53 1.66
CA ILE A 133 -23.72 -2.59 2.57
C ILE A 133 -24.48 -2.43 3.88
N GLU A 134 -25.81 -2.38 3.85
CA GLU A 134 -26.61 -2.23 5.07
C GLU A 134 -26.57 -3.49 5.97
N GLU A 135 -26.54 -4.69 5.39
CA GLU A 135 -26.34 -5.93 6.15
C GLU A 135 -24.94 -5.96 6.79
N LEU A 136 -23.90 -5.60 6.04
CA LEU A 136 -22.55 -5.50 6.57
C LEU A 136 -22.46 -4.51 7.74
N LYS A 137 -23.08 -3.32 7.62
CA LYS A 137 -23.16 -2.35 8.73
C LYS A 137 -23.83 -2.92 9.96
N ARG A 138 -24.95 -3.68 9.79
CA ARG A 138 -25.65 -4.31 10.90
C ARG A 138 -24.82 -5.40 11.57
N MET A 139 -24.08 -6.20 10.80
CA MET A 139 -23.13 -7.20 11.33
C MET A 139 -22.01 -6.54 12.16
N ILE A 140 -21.38 -5.48 11.61
CA ILE A 140 -20.31 -4.75 12.30
C ILE A 140 -20.83 -4.06 13.57
N ASN A 141 -22.07 -3.59 13.58
CA ASN A 141 -22.69 -2.97 14.74
C ASN A 141 -23.33 -3.98 15.72
N GLY A 142 -23.24 -5.31 15.42
CA GLY A 142 -23.81 -6.36 16.27
C GLY A 142 -25.33 -6.47 16.25
N THR A 143 -26.00 -5.76 15.34
CA THR A 143 -27.49 -5.84 15.18
C THR A 143 -27.85 -7.17 14.52
N ASP A 144 -27.13 -7.59 13.48
CA ASP A 144 -27.25 -8.90 12.88
C ASP A 144 -26.14 -9.79 13.46
N SER A 145 -26.54 -10.75 14.28
CA SER A 145 -25.61 -11.63 15.00
C SER A 145 -25.67 -13.09 14.55
N LEU A 146 -26.58 -13.43 13.62
CA LEU A 146 -26.76 -14.78 13.11
C LEU A 146 -26.69 -14.79 11.58
N TRP A 147 -26.00 -15.80 11.03
CA TRP A 147 -26.05 -16.09 9.60
C TRP A 147 -27.45 -16.42 9.14
N LYS A 148 -27.82 -16.02 7.93
CA LYS A 148 -29.19 -16.19 7.39
C LYS A 148 -29.55 -17.68 7.20
N THR A 149 -28.61 -18.43 6.61
CA THR A 149 -28.82 -19.84 6.24
C THR A 149 -28.57 -20.78 7.42
N SER A 150 -27.39 -20.74 8.02
CA SER A 150 -27.01 -21.68 9.09
C SER A 150 -27.62 -21.36 10.47
N ARG A 151 -28.04 -20.11 10.69
CA ARG A 151 -28.49 -19.59 11.96
C ARG A 151 -27.46 -19.65 13.10
N THR A 152 -26.19 -19.91 12.74
CA THR A 152 -25.06 -19.84 13.68
C THR A 152 -24.66 -18.40 13.95
N GLY A 153 -23.98 -18.16 15.08
CA GLY A 153 -23.48 -16.83 15.43
C GLY A 153 -22.43 -16.32 14.45
N ILE A 154 -22.48 -15.03 14.14
CA ILE A 154 -21.49 -14.39 13.26
C ILE A 154 -20.33 -13.87 14.10
N ASN A 155 -19.10 -14.24 13.73
CA ASN A 155 -17.86 -13.68 14.23
C ASN A 155 -17.22 -12.81 13.16
N VAL A 156 -17.16 -11.50 13.38
CA VAL A 156 -16.53 -10.54 12.47
C VAL A 156 -15.08 -10.33 12.90
N VAL A 157 -14.14 -10.64 12.02
CA VAL A 157 -12.71 -10.67 12.34
C VAL A 157 -11.94 -9.68 11.48
N PHE A 158 -11.17 -8.81 12.12
CA PHE A 158 -10.28 -7.84 11.51
C PHE A 158 -8.81 -8.13 11.82
N ASP A 159 -7.95 -7.60 10.97
CA ASP A 159 -6.50 -7.67 11.12
C ASP A 159 -5.96 -6.91 12.34
N ASN A 160 -6.50 -5.71 12.63
CA ASN A 160 -6.13 -4.91 13.80
C ASN A 160 -7.14 -3.76 14.01
N ILE A 161 -7.36 -3.34 15.26
CA ILE A 161 -8.25 -2.20 15.56
C ILE A 161 -7.72 -0.85 15.04
N ASN A 162 -6.41 -0.77 14.76
CA ASN A 162 -5.73 0.40 14.22
C ASN A 162 -5.44 0.27 12.71
N SER A 163 -5.89 -0.81 12.07
CA SER A 163 -5.69 -1.04 10.65
C SER A 163 -6.58 -0.15 9.78
N ALA A 164 -6.19 -0.04 8.51
CA ALA A 164 -6.99 0.64 7.51
C ALA A 164 -8.34 -0.07 7.27
N ASN A 165 -8.36 -1.41 7.30
CA ASN A 165 -9.57 -2.21 7.13
C ASN A 165 -10.61 -1.91 8.20
N PHE A 166 -10.17 -1.95 9.47
CA PHE A 166 -11.05 -1.66 10.59
C PHE A 166 -11.56 -0.22 10.59
N GLN A 167 -10.68 0.75 10.38
CA GLN A 167 -11.05 2.18 10.35
C GLN A 167 -12.05 2.46 9.23
N TYR A 168 -11.82 1.95 8.02
CA TYR A 168 -12.70 2.12 6.88
C TYR A 168 -14.11 1.59 7.16
N LEU A 169 -14.24 0.35 7.62
CA LEU A 169 -15.55 -0.23 7.86
C LEU A 169 -16.25 0.34 9.11
N ARG A 170 -15.50 0.74 10.12
CA ARG A 170 -16.05 1.43 11.28
C ARG A 170 -16.62 2.80 10.91
N ASP A 171 -15.95 3.53 10.02
CA ASP A 171 -16.45 4.80 9.49
C ASP A 171 -17.72 4.58 8.67
N LEU A 172 -17.73 3.55 7.81
CA LEU A 172 -18.89 3.13 7.05
C LEU A 172 -20.09 2.76 7.95
N ALA A 173 -19.83 2.09 9.08
CA ALA A 173 -20.85 1.64 10.04
C ALA A 173 -21.27 2.71 11.05
N GLY A 174 -20.73 3.94 10.98
CA GLY A 174 -21.10 5.08 11.82
C GLY A 174 -20.40 5.14 13.17
N LYS A 175 -19.22 4.54 13.34
CA LYS A 175 -18.33 4.62 14.54
C LYS A 175 -18.99 4.23 15.88
N LYS A 176 -19.91 3.30 15.86
CA LYS A 176 -20.57 2.80 17.08
C LYS A 176 -19.59 2.00 17.96
N ALA A 177 -20.00 1.69 19.20
CA ALA A 177 -19.23 0.80 20.07
C ALA A 177 -19.03 -0.57 19.41
N ILE A 178 -17.84 -1.16 19.63
CA ILE A 178 -17.49 -2.47 19.07
C ILE A 178 -18.26 -3.55 19.84
N PRO A 179 -19.13 -4.34 19.19
CA PRO A 179 -19.85 -5.41 19.84
C PRO A 179 -18.93 -6.62 20.10
N LYS A 180 -19.36 -7.53 20.99
CA LYS A 180 -18.55 -8.68 21.43
C LYS A 180 -18.20 -9.68 20.32
N ASN A 181 -19.00 -9.74 19.28
CA ASN A 181 -18.79 -10.62 18.12
C ASN A 181 -17.86 -10.01 17.06
N VAL A 182 -17.36 -8.82 17.29
CA VAL A 182 -16.39 -8.13 16.44
C VAL A 182 -15.06 -8.03 17.18
N PHE A 183 -14.01 -8.63 16.65
CA PHE A 183 -12.69 -8.62 17.27
C PHE A 183 -11.57 -8.58 16.24
N ALA A 184 -10.37 -8.27 16.70
CA ALA A 184 -9.18 -8.17 15.88
C ALA A 184 -8.18 -9.27 16.24
N VAL A 185 -7.45 -9.71 15.24
CA VAL A 185 -6.22 -10.51 15.35
C VAL A 185 -5.00 -9.59 15.12
N LYS A 186 -3.89 -10.06 14.53
CA LYS A 186 -2.68 -9.23 14.42
C LYS A 186 -2.34 -8.81 12.99
N SER A 187 -2.83 -9.55 11.98
CA SER A 187 -2.52 -9.32 10.58
C SER A 187 -3.60 -9.86 9.66
N ASN A 188 -3.58 -9.47 8.37
CA ASN A 188 -4.47 -10.03 7.35
C ASN A 188 -4.27 -11.55 7.20
N GLU A 189 -3.05 -12.05 7.33
CA GLU A 189 -2.75 -13.50 7.30
C GLU A 189 -3.44 -14.24 8.46
N GLU A 190 -3.41 -13.69 9.68
CA GLU A 190 -4.11 -14.28 10.82
C GLU A 190 -5.65 -14.26 10.64
N VAL A 191 -6.22 -13.24 9.97
CA VAL A 191 -7.65 -13.23 9.59
C VAL A 191 -7.98 -14.40 8.67
N ILE A 192 -7.17 -14.59 7.63
CA ILE A 192 -7.32 -15.70 6.67
C ILE A 192 -7.28 -17.04 7.39
N ASN A 193 -6.29 -17.26 8.24
CA ASN A 193 -6.14 -18.50 9.00
C ASN A 193 -7.30 -18.73 9.97
N TYR A 194 -7.78 -17.66 10.62
CA TYR A 194 -8.94 -17.75 11.50
C TYR A 194 -10.20 -18.17 10.75
N VAL A 195 -10.48 -17.56 9.59
CA VAL A 195 -11.65 -17.89 8.76
C VAL A 195 -11.59 -19.34 8.27
N LYS A 196 -10.40 -19.82 7.87
CA LYS A 196 -10.20 -21.24 7.47
C LYS A 196 -10.51 -22.24 8.59
N ALA A 197 -10.32 -21.84 9.85
CA ALA A 197 -10.55 -22.68 11.01
C ALA A 197 -11.96 -22.55 11.62
N HIS A 198 -12.73 -21.52 11.25
CA HIS A 198 -13.99 -21.17 11.90
C HIS A 198 -15.11 -20.89 10.89
N PRO A 199 -15.99 -21.88 10.60
CA PRO A 199 -17.06 -21.74 9.60
C PRO A 199 -18.07 -20.61 9.85
N SER A 200 -18.18 -20.13 11.08
CA SER A 200 -19.06 -19.00 11.43
C SER A 200 -18.42 -17.62 11.29
N ALA A 201 -17.13 -17.57 10.94
CA ALA A 201 -16.43 -16.31 10.81
C ALA A 201 -16.66 -15.64 9.45
N ILE A 202 -16.67 -14.29 9.47
CA ILE A 202 -16.46 -13.43 8.32
C ILE A 202 -15.19 -12.62 8.56
N GLY A 203 -14.21 -12.78 7.69
CA GLY A 203 -12.94 -12.06 7.75
C GLY A 203 -12.96 -10.81 6.88
N ILE A 204 -12.32 -9.76 7.35
CA ILE A 204 -12.19 -8.48 6.69
C ILE A 204 -10.71 -8.25 6.41
N ILE A 205 -10.32 -8.23 5.13
CA ILE A 205 -8.93 -8.11 4.69
C ILE A 205 -8.77 -7.10 3.56
N GLY A 206 -7.54 -6.67 3.29
CA GLY A 206 -7.20 -5.99 2.05
C GLY A 206 -7.26 -6.97 0.87
N VAL A 207 -7.86 -6.56 -0.25
CA VAL A 207 -8.01 -7.44 -1.43
C VAL A 207 -6.67 -7.94 -1.96
N ASN A 208 -5.59 -7.20 -1.79
CA ASN A 208 -4.26 -7.56 -2.26
C ASN A 208 -3.73 -8.90 -1.70
N TRP A 209 -4.25 -9.36 -0.56
CA TRP A 209 -3.90 -10.65 0.01
C TRP A 209 -4.46 -11.87 -0.73
N ILE A 210 -5.43 -11.65 -1.64
CA ILE A 210 -6.15 -12.72 -2.36
C ILE A 210 -6.34 -12.43 -3.85
N SER A 211 -5.81 -11.32 -4.37
CA SER A 211 -6.14 -10.86 -5.73
C SER A 211 -5.14 -11.29 -6.81
N ASP A 212 -3.87 -11.44 -6.48
CA ASP A 212 -2.83 -11.80 -7.45
C ASP A 212 -2.89 -13.30 -7.79
N GLU A 213 -3.36 -13.61 -8.99
CA GLU A 213 -3.51 -15.02 -9.44
C GLU A 213 -2.20 -15.60 -9.99
N ASP A 214 -1.17 -14.79 -10.16
CA ASP A 214 0.18 -15.22 -10.59
C ASP A 214 1.10 -15.50 -9.39
N ASP A 215 0.73 -15.05 -8.17
CA ASP A 215 1.51 -15.27 -6.94
C ASP A 215 1.07 -16.54 -6.21
N VAL A 216 1.99 -17.51 -6.09
CA VAL A 216 1.75 -18.81 -5.42
C VAL A 216 1.34 -18.62 -3.95
N ALA A 217 1.90 -17.66 -3.23
CA ALA A 217 1.55 -17.40 -1.84
C ALA A 217 0.12 -16.85 -1.74
N VAL A 218 -0.27 -15.95 -2.63
CA VAL A 218 -1.65 -15.42 -2.73
C VAL A 218 -2.65 -16.52 -3.07
N LEU A 219 -2.31 -17.43 -4.00
CA LEU A 219 -3.15 -18.58 -4.30
C LEU A 219 -3.34 -19.51 -3.08
N GLN A 220 -2.29 -19.71 -2.28
CA GLN A 220 -2.40 -20.48 -1.03
C GLN A 220 -3.28 -19.77 0.02
N PHE A 221 -3.21 -18.46 0.13
CA PHE A 221 -4.11 -17.70 1.00
C PHE A 221 -5.57 -17.81 0.55
N ARG A 222 -5.82 -17.71 -0.75
CA ARG A 222 -7.16 -17.80 -1.33
C ARG A 222 -7.75 -19.22 -1.27
N ALA A 223 -6.91 -20.24 -1.32
CA ALA A 223 -7.34 -21.64 -1.24
C ALA A 223 -8.09 -21.92 0.06
N GLY A 224 -9.26 -22.55 -0.02
CA GLY A 224 -10.11 -22.84 1.14
C GLY A 224 -10.87 -21.65 1.69
N LEU A 225 -11.14 -20.65 0.86
CA LEU A 225 -11.98 -19.49 1.18
C LEU A 225 -13.04 -19.26 0.10
N LYS A 226 -14.18 -18.65 0.50
CA LYS A 226 -15.10 -18.00 -0.43
C LYS A 226 -15.06 -16.49 -0.24
N ILE A 227 -15.07 -15.78 -1.36
CA ILE A 227 -15.13 -14.32 -1.38
C ILE A 227 -16.61 -13.92 -1.44
N VAL A 228 -17.00 -13.05 -0.51
CA VAL A 228 -18.39 -12.55 -0.43
C VAL A 228 -18.58 -11.46 -1.49
N ALA A 229 -19.64 -11.56 -2.27
CA ALA A 229 -20.05 -10.53 -3.18
C ALA A 229 -20.93 -9.48 -2.43
N VAL A 230 -20.70 -8.20 -2.76
CA VAL A 230 -21.35 -7.08 -2.06
C VAL A 230 -22.17 -6.25 -3.02
N ALA A 231 -23.41 -5.95 -2.64
CA ALA A 231 -24.27 -4.99 -3.35
C ALA A 231 -24.36 -3.67 -2.56
N GLN A 232 -24.43 -2.56 -3.28
CA GLN A 232 -24.60 -1.23 -2.68
C GLN A 232 -25.93 -1.12 -1.90
N ARG A 233 -26.99 -1.79 -2.38
CA ARG A 233 -28.35 -1.76 -1.78
C ARG A 233 -29.10 -3.06 -2.06
N ALA A 234 -30.13 -3.31 -1.29
CA ALA A 234 -31.03 -4.45 -1.52
C ALA A 234 -31.67 -4.37 -2.93
N GLY A 235 -31.72 -5.52 -3.62
CA GLY A 235 -32.19 -5.62 -5.00
C GLY A 235 -31.20 -5.11 -6.06
N GLY A 236 -30.02 -4.66 -5.66
CA GLY A 236 -28.93 -4.34 -6.57
C GLY A 236 -28.13 -5.57 -6.99
N GLU A 237 -27.24 -5.40 -7.96
CA GLU A 237 -26.29 -6.43 -8.35
C GLU A 237 -25.19 -6.61 -7.32
N TYR A 238 -24.70 -7.86 -7.18
CA TYR A 238 -23.66 -8.24 -6.24
C TYR A 238 -22.33 -8.43 -6.98
N TYR A 239 -21.31 -7.74 -6.52
CA TYR A 239 -19.98 -7.79 -7.11
C TYR A 239 -18.96 -8.33 -6.12
N GLN A 240 -17.99 -9.10 -6.59
CA GLN A 240 -16.78 -9.45 -5.86
C GLN A 240 -15.69 -8.40 -6.15
N PRO A 241 -14.64 -8.28 -5.30
CA PRO A 241 -13.61 -7.25 -5.45
C PRO A 241 -12.61 -7.56 -6.57
N TYR A 242 -13.11 -7.85 -7.77
CA TYR A 242 -12.27 -7.99 -8.97
C TYR A 242 -11.84 -6.63 -9.51
N GLN A 243 -10.67 -6.59 -10.13
CA GLN A 243 -10.05 -5.38 -10.65
C GLN A 243 -11.02 -4.53 -11.50
N ALA A 244 -11.80 -5.17 -12.39
CA ALA A 244 -12.77 -4.48 -13.22
C ALA A 244 -13.85 -3.74 -12.40
N TYR A 245 -14.38 -4.40 -11.36
CA TYR A 245 -15.41 -3.82 -10.50
C TYR A 245 -14.89 -2.83 -9.46
N ILE A 246 -13.58 -2.87 -9.17
CA ILE A 246 -12.90 -1.81 -8.41
C ILE A 246 -12.70 -0.58 -9.31
N TYR A 247 -12.32 -0.80 -10.57
CA TYR A 247 -12.09 0.26 -11.55
C TYR A 247 -13.35 1.08 -11.86
N ASP A 248 -14.46 0.43 -12.16
CA ASP A 248 -15.74 1.08 -12.48
C ASP A 248 -16.57 1.43 -11.23
N LYS A 249 -16.07 1.08 -10.02
CA LYS A 249 -16.71 1.31 -8.72
C LYS A 249 -18.05 0.56 -8.52
N SER A 250 -18.29 -0.50 -9.29
CA SER A 250 -19.43 -1.41 -9.08
C SER A 250 -19.28 -2.17 -7.76
N TYR A 251 -18.04 -2.53 -7.38
CA TYR A 251 -17.77 -3.04 -6.02
C TYR A 251 -17.74 -1.89 -5.01
N PRO A 252 -18.58 -1.90 -3.97
CA PRO A 252 -18.80 -0.71 -3.15
C PRO A 252 -17.74 -0.43 -2.07
N LEU A 253 -16.87 -1.40 -1.73
CA LEU A 253 -15.87 -1.26 -0.65
C LEU A 253 -14.48 -0.90 -1.21
N THR A 254 -14.43 0.10 -2.09
CA THR A 254 -13.18 0.56 -2.72
C THR A 254 -12.44 1.59 -1.88
N ARG A 255 -11.11 1.60 -1.97
CA ARG A 255 -10.20 2.53 -1.29
C ARG A 255 -9.13 3.03 -2.25
N GLU A 256 -8.34 3.97 -1.78
CA GLU A 256 -7.17 4.48 -2.48
C GLU A 256 -5.89 4.09 -1.74
N VAL A 257 -4.81 3.87 -2.47
CA VAL A 257 -3.48 3.57 -1.91
C VAL A 257 -2.57 4.76 -2.14
N TRP A 258 -2.06 5.32 -1.07
CA TRP A 258 -1.23 6.50 -1.10
C TRP A 258 0.15 6.26 -0.53
N MET A 259 1.16 6.65 -1.28
CA MET A 259 2.50 6.83 -0.75
C MET A 259 2.74 8.29 -0.42
N ILE A 260 3.18 8.53 0.81
CA ILE A 260 3.41 9.88 1.35
C ILE A 260 4.86 9.97 1.77
N ASN A 261 5.59 10.91 1.20
CA ASN A 261 7.00 11.11 1.51
C ASN A 261 7.31 12.55 1.91
N LYS A 262 8.26 12.71 2.85
CA LYS A 262 8.85 14.00 3.18
C LYS A 262 9.74 14.42 2.04
N GLY A 263 9.52 15.65 1.56
CA GLY A 263 10.08 16.13 0.33
C GLY A 263 11.60 16.28 0.32
N SER A 264 12.30 15.20 -0.04
CA SER A 264 13.62 15.30 -0.64
C SER A 264 13.47 15.20 -2.15
N ARG A 265 14.05 16.13 -2.90
CA ARG A 265 13.95 16.10 -4.37
C ARG A 265 14.77 15.00 -5.03
N SER A 266 15.69 14.35 -4.32
CA SER A 266 16.73 13.49 -4.91
C SER A 266 17.03 12.19 -4.17
N GLY A 267 16.37 11.84 -3.07
CA GLY A 267 16.67 10.63 -2.28
C GLY A 267 15.98 9.36 -2.81
N LEU A 268 16.39 8.20 -2.27
CA LEU A 268 15.84 6.88 -2.58
C LEU A 268 14.32 6.81 -2.34
N ASN A 269 13.83 7.46 -1.27
CA ASN A 269 12.42 7.56 -0.98
C ASN A 269 11.62 8.19 -2.14
N THR A 270 12.09 9.32 -2.68
CA THR A 270 11.45 9.99 -3.82
C THR A 270 11.61 9.15 -5.10
N GLY A 271 12.75 8.49 -5.27
CA GLY A 271 13.02 7.60 -6.39
C GLY A 271 12.04 6.45 -6.45
N PHE A 272 11.84 5.74 -5.35
CA PHE A 272 10.90 4.63 -5.28
C PHE A 272 9.44 5.08 -5.45
N VAL A 273 9.02 6.18 -4.81
CA VAL A 273 7.65 6.72 -4.98
C VAL A 273 7.37 7.11 -6.44
N ASN A 274 8.34 7.76 -7.10
CA ASN A 274 8.18 8.10 -8.52
C ASN A 274 8.18 6.85 -9.41
N TRP A 275 8.98 5.84 -9.09
CA TRP A 275 9.01 4.57 -9.81
C TRP A 275 7.68 3.81 -9.65
N MET A 276 7.10 3.78 -8.43
CA MET A 276 5.78 3.21 -8.19
C MET A 276 4.66 3.94 -8.93
N GLY A 277 4.73 5.25 -9.05
CA GLY A 277 3.80 6.06 -9.85
C GLY A 277 4.07 6.04 -11.36
N GLY A 278 5.22 5.49 -11.79
CA GLY A 278 5.62 5.35 -13.18
C GLY A 278 5.22 4.01 -13.80
N GLU A 279 5.62 3.79 -15.05
CA GLU A 279 5.21 2.63 -15.85
C GLU A 279 5.49 1.29 -15.15
N HIS A 280 6.70 1.08 -14.62
CA HIS A 280 7.08 -0.19 -13.99
C HIS A 280 6.24 -0.50 -12.75
N GLY A 281 6.10 0.46 -11.84
CA GLY A 281 5.29 0.29 -10.64
C GLY A 281 3.81 0.10 -10.97
N GLN A 282 3.28 0.84 -11.95
CA GLN A 282 1.89 0.71 -12.37
C GLN A 282 1.59 -0.63 -13.05
N LEU A 283 2.56 -1.22 -13.76
CA LEU A 283 2.44 -2.59 -14.29
C LEU A 283 2.39 -3.63 -13.16
N ILE A 284 3.17 -3.47 -12.08
CA ILE A 284 3.10 -4.36 -10.91
C ILE A 284 1.74 -4.21 -10.24
N VAL A 285 1.27 -2.99 -10.01
CA VAL A 285 -0.08 -2.74 -9.46
C VAL A 285 -1.15 -3.45 -10.30
N GLN A 286 -1.06 -3.36 -11.63
CA GLN A 286 -2.00 -4.03 -12.53
C GLN A 286 -1.94 -5.55 -12.43
N LYS A 287 -0.73 -6.13 -12.36
CA LYS A 287 -0.53 -7.59 -12.22
C LYS A 287 -1.02 -8.12 -10.88
N SER A 288 -0.87 -7.34 -9.81
CA SER A 288 -1.42 -7.67 -8.48
C SER A 288 -2.96 -7.57 -8.42
N ALA A 289 -3.62 -7.41 -9.57
CA ALA A 289 -5.06 -7.24 -9.73
C ALA A 289 -5.65 -6.06 -8.93
N LEU A 290 -4.81 -5.09 -8.56
CA LEU A 290 -5.24 -3.76 -8.11
C LEU A 290 -5.41 -2.83 -9.32
N VAL A 291 -6.13 -1.72 -9.13
CA VAL A 291 -6.34 -0.75 -10.20
C VAL A 291 -5.22 0.30 -10.17
N PRO A 292 -4.41 0.44 -11.24
CA PRO A 292 -3.39 1.47 -11.31
C PRO A 292 -3.96 2.88 -11.17
N ALA A 293 -3.23 3.76 -10.48
CA ALA A 293 -3.62 5.17 -10.36
C ALA A 293 -3.48 5.91 -11.70
N VAL A 294 -2.58 5.43 -12.55
CA VAL A 294 -2.35 5.93 -13.92
C VAL A 294 -2.37 4.72 -14.85
N ALA A 295 -3.22 4.75 -15.86
CA ALA A 295 -3.28 3.66 -16.84
C ALA A 295 -1.92 3.52 -17.56
N PRO A 296 -1.29 2.32 -17.56
CA PRO A 296 -0.07 2.11 -18.32
C PRO A 296 -0.38 2.23 -19.79
N VAL A 297 0.27 3.18 -20.48
CA VAL A 297 0.11 3.38 -21.91
C VAL A 297 0.92 2.33 -22.65
N ARG A 298 0.26 1.35 -23.27
CA ARG A 298 0.91 0.46 -24.24
C ARG A 298 0.92 1.16 -25.60
N MET A 299 2.07 1.63 -26.05
CA MET A 299 2.26 1.98 -27.46
C MET A 299 2.41 0.68 -28.25
N ILE A 300 1.39 0.33 -29.03
CA ILE A 300 1.47 -0.73 -30.02
C ILE A 300 2.00 -0.07 -31.31
N GLN A 301 3.27 -0.31 -31.65
CA GLN A 301 3.74 -0.05 -33.00
C GLN A 301 3.07 -1.07 -33.94
N MET A 302 2.11 -0.62 -34.72
CA MET A 302 1.65 -1.41 -35.86
C MET A 302 2.68 -1.24 -36.97
N ASN A 303 3.45 -2.28 -37.24
CA ASN A 303 4.24 -2.34 -38.46
C ASN A 303 3.21 -2.50 -39.61
N GLU A 304 3.11 -1.51 -40.45
CA GLU A 304 2.46 -1.66 -41.77
C GLU A 304 3.37 -2.56 -42.60
N GLU A 305 2.85 -3.77 -42.99
CA GLU A 305 3.46 -4.64 -43.99
C GLU A 305 3.17 -4.09 -45.41
#